data_1c67c1eb40e219a11cce0703ca7b5527
#
_entry.id   1c67c1eb40e219a11cce0703ca7b5527
#
_cell.length_a   1.000
_cell.length_b   1.000
_cell.length_c   1.000
_cell.angle_alpha   90.00
_cell.angle_beta   90.00
_cell.angle_gamma   90.00
#
_symmetry.space_group_name_H-M   'P 1'
#
loop_
_entity.id
_entity.type
_entity.pdbx_description
1 polymer ?
#
loop_
_entity_poly.entity_id
_entity_poly.type
_entity_poly.pdbx_seq_one_letter_code
_entity_poly.pdbx_strand_id
1 'polypeptide(L)'
;MASRRSKLDEIVESFASLEDPCSHINRRHPLPSILVIAVLAVLAGAAGPTAIARWAKYKQELLEGLLDLPCGIPGKDVFRRLLMILKPEAFEACFNAWIQRLRDEAVATTGLERPIIALDGKTARRSHDAAHDLGPLHVVTAWAGE
;
A
#
# COMPACT_ATOMS: atom_id res chain seq x y z
N MET A 1 29.40 -7.93 -10.42
CA MET A 1 28.82 -7.23 -9.24
C MET A 1 27.33 -7.21 -9.41
N ALA A 2 26.60 -8.02 -8.64
CA ALA A 2 25.16 -7.98 -8.64
C ALA A 2 24.73 -6.62 -8.05
N SER A 3 24.14 -5.76 -8.89
CA SER A 3 23.51 -4.52 -8.44
C SER A 3 22.47 -4.89 -7.37
N ARG A 4 22.63 -4.36 -6.18
CA ARG A 4 21.66 -4.50 -5.09
C ARG A 4 20.36 -3.86 -5.61
N ARG A 5 19.44 -4.68 -6.14
CA ARG A 5 18.11 -4.19 -6.52
C ARG A 5 17.53 -3.47 -5.33
N SER A 6 17.03 -2.29 -5.55
CA SER A 6 16.43 -1.53 -4.47
C SER A 6 15.12 -2.24 -4.07
N LYS A 7 14.75 -2.19 -2.79
CA LYS A 7 13.46 -2.73 -2.30
C LYS A 7 12.26 -2.14 -3.06
N LEU A 8 12.43 -0.96 -3.63
CA LEU A 8 11.43 -0.31 -4.47
C LEU A 8 11.33 -0.94 -5.87
N ASP A 9 12.43 -1.41 -6.45
CA ASP A 9 12.38 -2.12 -7.74
C ASP A 9 11.57 -3.42 -7.59
N GLU A 10 11.69 -4.11 -6.47
CA GLU A 10 10.94 -5.34 -6.19
C GLU A 10 9.43 -5.11 -6.07
N ILE A 11 9.00 -4.03 -5.41
CA ILE A 11 7.57 -3.71 -5.33
C ILE A 11 7.02 -3.24 -6.68
N VAL A 12 7.81 -2.49 -7.45
CA VAL A 12 7.44 -2.09 -8.82
C VAL A 12 7.26 -3.32 -9.71
N GLU A 13 8.19 -4.28 -9.66
CA GLU A 13 8.09 -5.55 -10.39
C GLU A 13 6.86 -6.37 -9.95
N SER A 14 6.52 -6.35 -8.66
CA SER A 14 5.36 -7.07 -8.14
C SER A 14 4.04 -6.55 -8.73
N PHE A 15 3.96 -5.26 -8.97
CA PHE A 15 2.78 -4.64 -9.58
C PHE A 15 2.83 -4.61 -11.11
N ALA A 16 3.97 -4.93 -11.73
CA ALA A 16 4.09 -4.96 -13.19
C ALA A 16 3.21 -6.04 -13.85
N SER A 17 2.84 -7.09 -13.12
CA SER A 17 1.95 -8.15 -13.59
C SER A 17 0.46 -7.78 -13.55
N LEU A 18 0.10 -6.68 -12.90
CA LEU A 18 -1.29 -6.21 -12.88
C LEU A 18 -1.70 -5.67 -14.24
N GLU A 19 -2.85 -6.13 -14.72
CA GLU A 19 -3.48 -5.57 -15.90
C GLU A 19 -3.87 -4.11 -15.63
N ASP A 20 -3.34 -3.21 -16.45
CA ASP A 20 -3.64 -1.79 -16.32
C ASP A 20 -5.07 -1.52 -16.83
N PRO A 21 -6.00 -1.14 -15.95
CA PRO A 21 -7.39 -0.90 -16.32
C PRO A 21 -7.58 0.41 -17.12
N CYS A 22 -6.52 1.21 -17.26
CA CYS A 22 -6.57 2.46 -18.01
C CYS A 22 -6.35 2.22 -19.51
N SER A 23 -7.04 3.01 -20.35
CA SER A 23 -6.88 2.96 -21.80
C SER A 23 -5.44 3.27 -22.22
N HIS A 24 -4.89 2.49 -23.16
CA HIS A 24 -3.54 2.66 -23.68
C HIS A 24 -3.29 4.02 -24.36
N ILE A 25 -4.35 4.72 -24.80
CA ILE A 25 -4.27 5.92 -25.64
C ILE A 25 -3.83 7.17 -24.85
N ASN A 26 -4.07 7.22 -23.53
CA ASN A 26 -3.77 8.39 -22.69
C ASN A 26 -2.96 8.04 -21.44
N ARG A 27 -2.11 7.05 -21.54
CA ARG A 27 -1.31 6.58 -20.41
C ARG A 27 -0.15 7.55 -20.15
N ARG A 28 -0.33 8.46 -19.19
CA ARG A 28 0.69 9.43 -18.79
C ARG A 28 1.61 8.92 -17.68
N HIS A 29 1.13 7.98 -16.88
CA HIS A 29 1.86 7.46 -15.74
C HIS A 29 1.81 5.93 -15.74
N PRO A 30 2.95 5.24 -15.53
CA PRO A 30 2.97 3.78 -15.42
C PRO A 30 2.17 3.32 -14.18
N LEU A 31 1.33 2.30 -14.35
CA LEU A 31 0.50 1.76 -13.28
C LEU A 31 1.32 1.33 -12.04
N PRO A 32 2.45 0.61 -12.17
CA PRO A 32 3.26 0.24 -11.02
C PRO A 32 3.75 1.45 -10.22
N SER A 33 4.18 2.52 -10.89
CA SER A 33 4.64 3.75 -10.22
C SER A 33 3.52 4.42 -9.43
N ILE A 34 2.30 4.49 -10.01
CA ILE A 34 1.14 5.08 -9.32
C ILE A 34 0.77 4.26 -8.08
N LEU A 35 0.79 2.92 -8.19
CA LEU A 35 0.47 2.01 -7.09
C LEU A 35 1.50 2.10 -5.97
N VAL A 36 2.79 2.12 -6.29
CA VAL A 36 3.85 2.28 -5.29
C VAL A 36 3.71 3.60 -4.54
N ILE A 37 3.45 4.70 -5.24
CA ILE A 37 3.20 6.00 -4.60
C ILE A 37 2.01 5.91 -3.66
N ALA A 38 0.90 5.30 -4.10
CA ALA A 38 -0.30 5.16 -3.29
C ALA A 38 -0.03 4.33 -2.02
N VAL A 39 0.65 3.18 -2.15
CA VAL A 39 1.02 2.33 -1.01
C VAL A 39 1.91 3.08 -0.01
N LEU A 40 2.98 3.71 -0.49
CA LEU A 40 3.90 4.47 0.38
C LEU A 40 3.20 5.64 1.08
N ALA A 41 2.32 6.35 0.38
CA ALA A 41 1.57 7.45 0.95
C ALA A 41 0.59 6.98 2.04
N VAL A 42 -0.11 5.86 1.81
CA VAL A 42 -1.02 5.25 2.81
C VAL A 42 -0.25 4.77 4.03
N LEU A 43 0.90 4.13 3.86
CA LEU A 43 1.79 3.75 4.95
C LEU A 43 2.29 4.97 5.74
N ALA A 44 2.45 6.11 5.07
CA ALA A 44 2.79 7.39 5.71
C ALA A 44 1.58 8.12 6.32
N GLY A 45 0.39 7.51 6.33
CA GLY A 45 -0.83 8.05 6.96
C GLY A 45 -1.73 8.85 6.03
N ALA A 46 -1.51 8.83 4.71
CA ALA A 46 -2.41 9.52 3.77
C ALA A 46 -3.76 8.82 3.69
N ALA A 47 -4.85 9.56 3.91
CA ALA A 47 -6.22 9.07 3.80
C ALA A 47 -6.89 9.63 2.54
N GLY A 48 -6.93 8.82 1.48
CA GLY A 48 -7.62 9.12 0.23
C GLY A 48 -6.79 9.88 -0.83
N PRO A 49 -7.34 10.01 -2.05
CA PRO A 49 -6.60 10.44 -3.24
C PRO A 49 -5.95 11.83 -3.13
N THR A 50 -6.63 12.76 -2.47
CA THR A 50 -6.10 14.12 -2.28
C THR A 50 -4.88 14.14 -1.35
N ALA A 51 -4.93 13.36 -0.27
CA ALA A 51 -3.81 13.25 0.67
C ALA A 51 -2.63 12.52 0.03
N ILE A 52 -2.89 11.46 -0.75
CA ILE A 52 -1.87 10.75 -1.52
C ILE A 52 -1.16 11.69 -2.48
N ALA A 53 -1.91 12.46 -3.29
CA ALA A 53 -1.31 13.41 -4.23
C ALA A 53 -0.50 14.50 -3.54
N ARG A 54 -0.96 14.99 -2.40
CA ARG A 54 -0.24 15.98 -1.59
C ARG A 54 1.06 15.40 -1.05
N TRP A 55 1.01 14.21 -0.46
CA TRP A 55 2.19 13.52 0.04
C TRP A 55 3.21 13.26 -1.08
N ALA A 56 2.75 12.78 -2.24
CA ALA A 56 3.61 12.53 -3.39
C ALA A 56 4.32 13.81 -3.86
N LYS A 57 3.61 14.93 -3.87
CA LYS A 57 4.20 16.22 -4.22
C LYS A 57 5.27 16.67 -3.23
N TYR A 58 5.07 16.42 -1.93
CA TYR A 58 6.11 16.69 -0.91
C TYR A 58 7.35 15.80 -1.07
N LYS A 59 7.20 14.60 -1.62
CA LYS A 59 8.28 13.63 -1.84
C LYS A 59 8.75 13.57 -3.29
N GLN A 60 8.43 14.59 -4.09
CA GLN A 60 8.66 14.60 -5.53
C GLN A 60 10.08 14.23 -5.91
N GLU A 61 11.08 14.90 -5.37
CA GLU A 61 12.50 14.66 -5.70
C GLU A 61 12.91 13.20 -5.44
N LEU A 62 12.45 12.64 -4.31
CA LEU A 62 12.72 11.26 -3.95
C LEU A 62 12.03 10.30 -4.94
N LEU A 63 10.75 10.54 -5.23
CA LEU A 63 9.95 9.66 -6.09
C LEU A 63 10.41 9.69 -7.54
N GLU A 64 10.74 10.85 -8.07
CA GLU A 64 11.30 11.00 -9.43
C GLU A 64 12.68 10.35 -9.58
N GLY A 65 13.44 10.26 -8.51
CA GLY A 65 14.73 9.56 -8.50
C GLY A 65 14.62 8.03 -8.40
N LEU A 66 13.46 7.51 -7.98
CA LEU A 66 13.26 6.08 -7.68
C LEU A 66 12.26 5.38 -8.62
N LEU A 67 11.34 6.13 -9.21
CA LEU A 67 10.26 5.60 -10.04
C LEU A 67 10.29 6.19 -11.43
N ASP A 68 9.78 5.43 -12.41
CA ASP A 68 9.54 5.93 -13.75
C ASP A 68 8.31 6.85 -13.73
N LEU A 69 8.57 8.17 -13.82
CA LEU A 69 7.55 9.21 -13.77
C LEU A 69 7.75 10.20 -14.94
N PRO A 70 7.54 9.77 -16.18
CA PRO A 70 7.84 10.58 -17.38
C PRO A 70 7.04 11.87 -17.47
N CYS A 71 5.90 11.94 -16.78
CA CYS A 71 5.03 13.13 -16.72
C CYS A 71 4.99 13.75 -15.31
N GLY A 72 6.01 13.47 -14.48
CA GLY A 72 6.07 13.95 -13.10
C GLY A 72 5.05 13.29 -12.16
N ILE A 73 4.78 13.92 -11.03
CA ILE A 73 3.89 13.37 -10.00
C ILE A 73 2.43 13.36 -10.47
N PRO A 74 1.71 12.22 -10.34
CA PRO A 74 0.30 12.12 -10.66
C PRO A 74 -0.56 13.03 -9.79
N GLY A 75 -1.58 13.66 -10.40
CA GLY A 75 -2.56 14.46 -9.66
C GLY A 75 -3.60 13.60 -8.93
N LYS A 76 -4.36 14.22 -8.02
CA LYS A 76 -5.40 13.57 -7.22
C LYS A 76 -6.42 12.77 -8.05
N ASP A 77 -6.76 13.24 -9.25
CA ASP A 77 -7.75 12.59 -10.11
C ASP A 77 -7.23 11.29 -10.73
N VAL A 78 -5.92 11.16 -10.91
CA VAL A 78 -5.27 9.91 -11.33
C VAL A 78 -5.44 8.87 -10.25
N PHE A 79 -5.10 9.19 -9.00
CA PHE A 79 -5.26 8.29 -7.87
C PHE A 79 -6.72 7.94 -7.62
N ARG A 80 -7.64 8.92 -7.72
CA ARG A 80 -9.07 8.66 -7.56
C ARG A 80 -9.60 7.68 -8.61
N ARG A 81 -9.29 7.91 -9.88
CA ARG A 81 -9.71 7.01 -10.97
C ARG A 81 -9.11 5.63 -10.80
N LEU A 82 -7.83 5.53 -10.50
CA LEU A 82 -7.19 4.25 -10.27
C LEU A 82 -7.90 3.45 -9.17
N LEU A 83 -8.12 4.06 -7.99
CA LEU A 83 -8.76 3.39 -6.86
C LEU A 83 -10.22 2.98 -7.14
N MET A 84 -10.90 3.65 -8.07
CA MET A 84 -12.25 3.28 -8.49
C MET A 84 -12.31 2.09 -9.44
N ILE A 85 -11.30 1.93 -10.30
CA ILE A 85 -11.30 0.91 -11.36
C ILE A 85 -10.37 -0.26 -11.07
N LEU A 86 -9.48 -0.14 -10.10
CA LEU A 86 -8.58 -1.20 -9.68
C LEU A 86 -9.39 -2.36 -9.08
N LYS A 87 -9.16 -3.57 -9.58
CA LYS A 87 -9.76 -4.79 -9.03
C LYS A 87 -9.11 -5.12 -7.69
N PRO A 88 -9.84 -5.07 -6.56
CA PRO A 88 -9.27 -5.28 -5.23
C PRO A 88 -8.54 -6.61 -5.10
N GLU A 89 -9.13 -7.68 -5.63
CA GLU A 89 -8.60 -9.05 -5.52
C GLU A 89 -7.25 -9.20 -6.23
N ALA A 90 -7.11 -8.60 -7.41
CA ALA A 90 -5.87 -8.64 -8.17
C ALA A 90 -4.76 -7.83 -7.49
N PHE A 91 -5.11 -6.66 -6.93
CA PHE A 91 -4.18 -5.84 -6.15
C PHE A 91 -3.75 -6.57 -4.88
N GLU A 92 -4.71 -7.14 -4.13
CA GLU A 92 -4.44 -7.87 -2.90
C GLU A 92 -3.51 -9.05 -3.14
N ALA A 93 -3.72 -9.83 -4.20
CA ALA A 93 -2.86 -10.94 -4.56
C ALA A 93 -1.41 -10.50 -4.81
N CYS A 94 -1.21 -9.42 -5.58
CA CYS A 94 0.12 -8.87 -5.85
C CYS A 94 0.78 -8.29 -4.60
N PHE A 95 0.02 -7.59 -3.77
CA PHE A 95 0.50 -7.00 -2.53
C PHE A 95 0.92 -8.07 -1.53
N ASN A 96 0.10 -9.10 -1.33
CA ASN A 96 0.39 -10.22 -0.44
C ASN A 96 1.62 -11.00 -0.91
N ALA A 97 1.76 -11.24 -2.22
CA ALA A 97 2.95 -11.89 -2.78
C ALA A 97 4.23 -11.07 -2.54
N TRP A 98 4.15 -9.75 -2.58
CA TRP A 98 5.27 -8.88 -2.23
C TRP A 98 5.59 -8.93 -0.73
N ILE A 99 4.59 -8.84 0.15
CA ILE A 99 4.77 -8.95 1.60
C ILE A 99 5.40 -10.30 1.96
N GLN A 100 4.94 -11.39 1.35
CA GLN A 100 5.50 -12.73 1.60
C GLN A 100 6.99 -12.79 1.23
N ARG A 101 7.39 -12.22 0.10
CA ARG A 101 8.82 -12.14 -0.28
C ARG A 101 9.65 -11.35 0.72
N LEU A 102 9.14 -10.22 1.21
CA LEU A 102 9.82 -9.44 2.25
C LEU A 102 9.98 -10.23 3.54
N ARG A 103 8.98 -11.02 3.89
CA ARG A 103 9.02 -11.90 5.07
C ARG A 103 10.07 -12.99 4.92
N ASP A 104 10.07 -13.70 3.79
CA ASP A 104 11.02 -14.77 3.50
C ASP A 104 12.47 -14.24 3.53
N GLU A 105 12.71 -13.07 2.97
CA GLU A 105 14.01 -12.41 3.00
C GLU A 105 14.41 -12.00 4.43
N ALA A 106 13.47 -11.49 5.23
CA ALA A 106 13.73 -11.15 6.62
C ALA A 106 14.10 -12.40 7.44
N VAL A 107 13.39 -13.52 7.23
CA VAL A 107 13.71 -14.82 7.85
C VAL A 107 15.11 -15.30 7.43
N ALA A 108 15.41 -15.24 6.13
CA ALA A 108 16.71 -15.64 5.60
C ALA A 108 17.87 -14.80 6.17
N THR A 109 17.62 -13.51 6.47
CA THR A 109 18.62 -12.57 6.99
C THR A 109 18.80 -12.69 8.49
N THR A 110 17.70 -12.91 9.23
CA THR A 110 17.70 -12.89 10.72
C THR A 110 17.69 -14.28 11.34
N GLY A 111 17.31 -15.32 10.59
CA GLY A 111 17.09 -16.68 11.09
C GLY A 111 15.91 -16.80 12.08
N LEU A 112 15.11 -15.78 12.22
CA LEU A 112 13.99 -15.72 13.17
C LEU A 112 12.67 -16.05 12.47
N GLU A 113 12.27 -17.30 12.52
CA GLU A 113 10.93 -17.78 12.10
C GLU A 113 9.89 -17.45 13.19
N ARG A 114 9.64 -16.19 13.45
CA ARG A 114 8.55 -15.81 14.36
C ARG A 114 7.36 -15.32 13.56
N PRO A 115 6.18 -15.93 13.74
CA PRO A 115 4.95 -15.40 13.15
C PRO A 115 4.68 -14.02 13.74
N ILE A 116 4.44 -13.04 12.86
CA ILE A 116 4.01 -11.71 13.27
C ILE A 116 2.50 -11.79 13.49
N ILE A 117 2.07 -11.61 14.72
CA ILE A 117 0.64 -11.45 15.04
C ILE A 117 0.37 -9.96 15.15
N ALA A 118 -0.35 -9.43 14.19
CA ALA A 118 -0.82 -8.05 14.26
C ALA A 118 -2.09 -8.00 15.13
N LEU A 119 -2.05 -7.20 16.19
CA LEU A 119 -3.19 -6.94 17.06
C LEU A 119 -3.68 -5.52 16.80
N ASP A 120 -4.94 -5.37 16.38
CA ASP A 120 -5.61 -4.09 16.28
C ASP A 120 -6.77 -4.03 17.28
N GLY A 121 -6.72 -3.06 18.17
CA GLY A 121 -7.75 -2.81 19.15
C GLY A 121 -8.52 -1.53 18.82
N LYS A 122 -9.82 -1.65 18.58
CA LYS A 122 -10.70 -0.50 18.33
C LYS A 122 -11.82 -0.43 19.35
N THR A 123 -12.02 0.77 19.89
CA THR A 123 -13.20 1.07 20.71
C THR A 123 -14.31 1.58 19.78
N ALA A 124 -15.43 0.87 19.73
CA ALA A 124 -16.58 1.32 18.96
C ALA A 124 -17.17 2.58 19.59
N ARG A 125 -17.17 3.69 18.83
CA ARG A 125 -17.76 4.95 19.31
C ARG A 125 -19.26 4.78 19.53
N ARG A 126 -19.77 5.34 20.63
CA ARG A 126 -21.21 5.32 20.99
C ARG A 126 -21.78 3.91 21.22
N SER A 127 -20.96 2.94 21.58
CA SER A 127 -21.40 1.57 21.90
C SER A 127 -21.66 1.31 23.39
N HIS A 128 -21.50 2.32 24.24
CA HIS A 128 -21.85 2.22 25.65
C HIS A 128 -23.37 2.29 25.83
N ASP A 129 -23.88 1.47 26.71
CA ASP A 129 -25.29 1.48 27.12
C ASP A 129 -25.39 1.87 28.60
N ALA A 130 -25.65 3.13 28.84
CA ALA A 130 -25.77 3.67 30.20
C ALA A 130 -27.01 3.14 30.95
N ALA A 131 -28.04 2.64 30.25
CA ALA A 131 -29.23 2.09 30.88
C ALA A 131 -28.94 0.71 31.52
N HIS A 132 -27.95 -0.01 31.04
CA HIS A 132 -27.55 -1.33 31.54
C HIS A 132 -26.15 -1.33 32.16
N ASP A 133 -25.55 -0.17 32.41
CA ASP A 133 -24.19 0.00 32.95
C ASP A 133 -23.11 -0.73 32.14
N LEU A 134 -23.29 -0.78 30.81
CA LEU A 134 -22.33 -1.39 29.87
C LEU A 134 -21.38 -0.34 29.34
N GLY A 135 -20.09 -0.58 29.52
CA GLY A 135 -19.02 0.20 28.95
C GLY A 135 -18.93 0.12 27.40
N PRO A 136 -18.06 0.89 26.78
CA PRO A 136 -17.90 0.85 25.34
C PRO A 136 -17.41 -0.52 24.87
N LEU A 137 -17.93 -0.97 23.73
CA LEU A 137 -17.48 -2.20 23.08
C LEU A 137 -16.05 -2.05 22.58
N HIS A 138 -15.17 -2.94 23.03
CA HIS A 138 -13.81 -3.07 22.54
C HIS A 138 -13.73 -4.27 21.59
N VAL A 139 -13.33 -4.00 20.35
CA VAL A 139 -13.09 -5.03 19.35
C VAL A 139 -11.58 -5.21 19.23
N VAL A 140 -11.10 -6.42 19.46
CA VAL A 140 -9.70 -6.80 19.23
C VAL A 140 -9.67 -7.75 18.06
N THR A 141 -8.97 -7.35 17.00
CA THR A 141 -8.72 -8.21 15.84
C THR A 141 -7.28 -8.70 15.90
N ALA A 142 -7.09 -10.00 15.87
CA ALA A 142 -5.79 -10.62 15.74
C ALA A 142 -5.67 -11.21 14.32
N TRP A 143 -4.62 -10.87 13.62
CA TRP A 143 -4.29 -11.44 12.33
C TRP A 143 -2.94 -12.15 12.42
N ALA A 144 -2.96 -13.46 12.21
CA ALA A 144 -1.75 -14.27 12.11
C ALA A 144 -1.45 -14.48 10.63
N GLY A 145 -0.31 -13.99 10.16
CA GLY A 145 0.20 -14.33 8.83
C GLY A 145 0.74 -15.76 8.85
N GLU A 146 0.17 -16.63 8.01
CA GLU A 146 0.73 -17.95 7.70
C GLU A 146 1.93 -17.80 6.77
#